data_1c5156ebf5ae9a93b14ed50d4e6fcdac
#
_entry.id   1c5156ebf5ae9a93b14ed50d4e6fcdac
#
_cell.length_a   1.000
_cell.length_b   1.000
_cell.length_c   1.000
_cell.angle_alpha   90.00
_cell.angle_beta   90.00
_cell.angle_gamma   90.00
#
_symmetry.space_group_name_H-M   'P 1'
#
loop_
_entity.id
_entity.type
_entity.pdbx_description
1 polymer ?
#
loop_
_entity_poly.entity_id
_entity_poly.type
_entity_poly.pdbx_seq_one_letter_code
_entity_poly.pdbx_strand_id
1 'polypeptide(L)'
;MTNMIKNNKLIISFIILISTFFTNIALGADVTVEMLNRLDKESNVFEPKIVRVNTGDTVLWKANDKGHNVEFIKKGVPEGVGKFKSKYNKDVEYKFDVPGIYAYWCTPHKNMGMIGFVVVGDDKSNPVSYTHLRAHETYKD
;
A
#
# COMPACT_ATOMS: atom_id res chain seq x y z
N MET A 1 37.03 50.74 -3.12
CA MET A 1 37.04 49.39 -2.55
C MET A 1 35.74 49.00 -1.81
N THR A 2 34.82 49.89 -1.51
CA THR A 2 33.60 49.65 -0.69
C THR A 2 32.39 49.07 -1.45
N ASN A 3 32.37 49.10 -2.80
CA ASN A 3 31.22 48.61 -3.58
C ASN A 3 31.24 47.10 -3.92
N MET A 4 32.40 46.46 -3.87
CA MET A 4 32.51 45.01 -4.18
C MET A 4 32.01 44.12 -3.02
N ILE A 5 32.11 44.59 -1.78
CA ILE A 5 31.70 43.80 -0.61
C ILE A 5 30.17 43.80 -0.45
N LYS A 6 29.48 44.86 -0.89
CA LYS A 6 28.01 44.95 -0.81
C LYS A 6 27.31 43.99 -1.76
N ASN A 7 27.88 43.75 -2.94
CA ASN A 7 27.29 42.86 -3.96
C ASN A 7 27.42 41.37 -3.56
N ASN A 8 28.52 41.00 -2.87
CA ASN A 8 28.71 39.63 -2.43
C ASN A 8 27.74 39.21 -1.30
N LYS A 9 27.35 40.14 -0.41
CA LYS A 9 26.35 39.85 0.63
C LYS A 9 24.95 39.63 0.05
N LEU A 10 24.57 40.35 -1.00
CA LEU A 10 23.31 40.18 -1.68
C LEU A 10 23.26 38.86 -2.44
N ILE A 11 24.33 38.45 -3.10
CA ILE A 11 24.43 37.21 -3.85
C ILE A 11 24.38 36.01 -2.89
N ILE A 12 25.09 36.08 -1.78
CA ILE A 12 25.08 35.01 -0.75
C ILE A 12 23.69 34.90 -0.11
N SER A 13 23.00 36.00 0.17
CA SER A 13 21.63 35.98 0.71
C SER A 13 20.62 35.39 -0.27
N PHE A 14 20.80 35.59 -1.59
CA PHE A 14 19.93 35.03 -2.62
C PHE A 14 20.17 33.52 -2.84
N ILE A 15 21.41 33.06 -2.70
CA ILE A 15 21.76 31.63 -2.79
C ILE A 15 21.21 30.85 -1.59
N ILE A 16 21.21 31.44 -0.39
CA ILE A 16 20.63 30.79 0.83
C ILE A 16 19.12 30.70 0.73
N LEU A 17 18.43 31.64 0.07
CA LEU A 17 16.98 31.64 -0.07
C LEU A 17 16.48 30.59 -1.09
N ILE A 18 17.31 30.18 -2.07
CA ILE A 18 16.97 29.15 -3.07
C ILE A 18 17.14 27.73 -2.49
N SER A 19 17.98 27.58 -1.47
CA SER A 19 18.31 26.29 -0.86
C SER A 19 17.18 25.64 -0.02
N THR A 20 16.11 26.35 0.29
CA THR A 20 15.05 25.85 1.19
C THR A 20 13.82 25.25 0.50
N PHE A 21 13.82 25.15 -0.84
CA PHE A 21 12.70 24.62 -1.62
C PHE A 21 12.90 23.19 -2.16
N PHE A 22 13.83 22.42 -1.60
CA PHE A 22 13.81 20.97 -1.84
C PHE A 22 12.77 20.34 -0.90
N THR A 23 11.50 20.43 -1.28
CA THR A 23 10.49 19.53 -0.75
C THR A 23 10.89 18.12 -1.16
N ASN A 24 11.29 17.29 -0.18
CA ASN A 24 11.39 15.86 -0.39
C ASN A 24 9.99 15.36 -0.74
N ILE A 25 9.71 15.17 -2.02
CA ILE A 25 8.59 14.37 -2.47
C ILE A 25 8.99 12.94 -2.11
N ALA A 26 8.53 12.46 -0.96
CA ALA A 26 8.55 11.04 -0.69
C ALA A 26 7.63 10.39 -1.72
N LEU A 27 8.21 9.83 -2.79
CA LEU A 27 7.48 8.92 -3.66
C LEU A 27 7.18 7.69 -2.80
N GLY A 28 5.91 7.45 -2.51
CA GLY A 28 5.47 6.21 -1.89
C GLY A 28 5.95 5.03 -2.73
N ALA A 29 6.39 3.95 -2.11
CA ALA A 29 6.78 2.76 -2.82
C ALA A 29 5.53 2.11 -3.44
N ASP A 30 5.51 1.97 -4.76
CA ASP A 30 4.45 1.24 -5.45
C ASP A 30 4.71 -0.26 -5.31
N VAL A 31 3.82 -0.95 -4.62
CA VAL A 31 3.84 -2.41 -4.48
C VAL A 31 2.74 -3.00 -5.34
N THR A 32 3.08 -4.01 -6.14
CA THR A 32 2.12 -4.70 -7.01
C THR A 32 1.74 -6.05 -6.39
N VAL A 33 0.44 -6.34 -6.40
CA VAL A 33 -0.16 -7.64 -6.08
C VAL A 33 -0.85 -8.17 -7.33
N GLU A 34 -0.52 -9.37 -7.76
CA GLU A 34 -1.14 -10.01 -8.90
C GLU A 34 -2.40 -10.79 -8.49
N MET A 35 -3.44 -10.74 -9.31
CA MET A 35 -4.65 -11.55 -9.17
C MET A 35 -4.60 -12.69 -10.17
N LEU A 36 -4.43 -13.93 -9.68
CA LEU A 36 -4.13 -15.10 -10.48
C LEU A 36 -5.17 -16.21 -10.28
N ASN A 37 -5.52 -16.89 -11.37
CA ASN A 37 -6.33 -18.12 -11.32
C ASN A 37 -5.56 -19.28 -10.70
N ARG A 38 -4.23 -19.30 -10.88
CA ARG A 38 -3.37 -20.37 -10.39
C ARG A 38 -1.94 -19.89 -10.15
N LEU A 39 -1.36 -20.35 -9.06
CA LEU A 39 0.06 -20.25 -8.76
C LEU A 39 0.50 -21.58 -8.13
N ASP A 40 1.38 -22.32 -8.81
CA ASP A 40 1.81 -23.67 -8.43
C ASP A 40 0.63 -24.62 -8.18
N LYS A 41 0.41 -25.02 -6.91
CA LYS A 41 -0.68 -25.89 -6.47
C LYS A 41 -1.90 -25.13 -5.95
N GLU A 42 -1.79 -23.82 -5.73
CA GLU A 42 -2.88 -22.99 -5.24
C GLU A 42 -3.73 -22.44 -6.39
N SER A 43 -5.04 -22.37 -6.19
CA SER A 43 -5.98 -21.77 -7.14
C SER A 43 -6.61 -20.52 -6.56
N ASN A 44 -6.81 -19.52 -7.41
CA ASN A 44 -7.42 -18.23 -7.05
C ASN A 44 -6.63 -17.53 -5.94
N VAL A 45 -5.51 -16.94 -6.30
CA VAL A 45 -4.57 -16.35 -5.33
C VAL A 45 -4.28 -14.89 -5.62
N PHE A 46 -3.98 -14.16 -4.54
CA PHE A 46 -3.26 -12.89 -4.59
C PHE A 46 -1.78 -13.16 -4.39
N GLU A 47 -0.92 -12.62 -5.27
CA GLU A 47 0.53 -12.82 -5.15
C GLU A 47 1.28 -11.48 -5.20
N PRO A 48 2.03 -11.14 -4.14
CA PRO A 48 2.13 -11.84 -2.87
C PRO A 48 0.84 -11.73 -2.03
N LYS A 49 0.54 -12.76 -1.24
CA LYS A 49 -0.64 -12.79 -0.36
C LYS A 49 -0.57 -11.74 0.75
N ILE A 50 0.62 -11.44 1.22
CA ILE A 50 0.89 -10.46 2.29
C ILE A 50 1.90 -9.46 1.77
N VAL A 51 1.55 -8.18 1.81
CA VAL A 51 2.46 -7.07 1.51
C VAL A 51 2.62 -6.16 2.72
N ARG A 52 3.80 -5.56 2.85
CA ARG A 52 4.12 -4.58 3.89
C ARG A 52 4.50 -3.28 3.23
N VAL A 53 3.85 -2.21 3.65
CA VAL A 53 4.03 -0.86 3.09
C VAL A 53 4.12 0.17 4.22
N ASN A 54 4.60 1.35 3.90
CA ASN A 54 4.56 2.49 4.81
C ASN A 54 3.25 3.26 4.66
N THR A 55 2.91 4.07 5.65
CA THR A 55 1.81 5.03 5.53
C THR A 55 2.10 6.00 4.39
N GLY A 56 1.12 6.18 3.50
CA GLY A 56 1.23 7.01 2.30
C GLY A 56 1.61 6.23 1.02
N ASP A 57 2.03 4.97 1.14
CA ASP A 57 2.32 4.11 -0.02
C ASP A 57 1.03 3.68 -0.73
N THR A 58 1.16 3.34 -2.01
CA THR A 58 0.08 2.84 -2.86
C THR A 58 0.33 1.37 -3.22
N VAL A 59 -0.71 0.55 -3.15
CA VAL A 59 -0.70 -0.82 -3.65
C VAL A 59 -1.53 -0.90 -4.93
N LEU A 60 -0.94 -1.47 -5.97
CA LEU A 60 -1.58 -1.80 -7.24
C LEU A 60 -1.98 -3.28 -7.24
N TRP A 61 -3.26 -3.59 -7.36
CA TRP A 61 -3.71 -4.94 -7.70
C TRP A 61 -3.89 -5.05 -9.20
N LYS A 62 -3.13 -5.95 -9.80
CA LYS A 62 -3.10 -6.18 -11.24
C LYS A 62 -3.98 -7.38 -11.62
N ALA A 63 -4.93 -7.16 -12.51
CA ALA A 63 -5.83 -8.20 -13.01
C ALA A 63 -5.16 -9.02 -14.12
N ASN A 64 -4.15 -9.81 -13.75
CA ASN A 64 -3.45 -10.67 -14.72
C ASN A 64 -4.39 -11.73 -15.31
N ASP A 65 -5.22 -12.32 -14.46
CA ASP A 65 -6.28 -13.24 -14.88
C ASP A 65 -7.68 -12.64 -14.70
N LYS A 66 -8.65 -13.20 -15.40
CA LYS A 66 -10.06 -12.78 -15.32
C LYS A 66 -10.80 -13.46 -14.17
N GLY A 67 -11.88 -12.82 -13.73
CA GLY A 67 -12.75 -13.35 -12.68
C GLY A 67 -12.45 -12.82 -11.29
N HIS A 68 -11.53 -11.87 -11.16
CA HIS A 68 -11.08 -11.36 -9.88
C HIS A 68 -11.44 -9.89 -9.63
N ASN A 69 -11.53 -9.55 -8.34
CA ASN A 69 -11.62 -8.20 -7.83
C ASN A 69 -11.01 -8.12 -6.42
N VAL A 70 -10.95 -6.93 -5.86
CA VAL A 70 -10.49 -6.67 -4.48
C VAL A 70 -11.64 -6.05 -3.70
N GLU A 71 -11.95 -6.60 -2.53
CA GLU A 71 -12.94 -6.04 -1.61
C GLU A 71 -12.41 -6.10 -0.17
N PHE A 72 -12.39 -4.96 0.52
CA PHE A 72 -12.00 -4.91 1.93
C PHE A 72 -13.02 -5.63 2.81
N ILE A 73 -12.52 -6.45 3.74
CA ILE A 73 -13.36 -7.15 4.72
C ILE A 73 -13.82 -6.14 5.77
N LYS A 74 -15.13 -6.00 5.98
CA LYS A 74 -15.76 -4.95 6.81
C LYS A 74 -15.15 -4.79 8.22
N LYS A 75 -14.73 -5.89 8.86
CA LYS A 75 -14.08 -5.87 10.18
C LYS A 75 -12.58 -6.18 10.09
N GLY A 76 -12.06 -6.24 8.88
CA GLY A 76 -10.67 -6.58 8.57
C GLY A 76 -9.81 -5.38 8.21
N VAL A 77 -10.27 -4.17 8.45
CA VAL A 77 -9.54 -2.93 8.19
C VAL A 77 -9.48 -2.06 9.45
N PRO A 78 -8.54 -1.11 9.56
CA PRO A 78 -8.47 -0.18 10.68
C PRO A 78 -9.76 0.65 10.85
N GLU A 79 -9.98 1.13 12.07
CA GLU A 79 -11.11 2.00 12.38
C GLU A 79 -11.06 3.28 11.52
N GLY A 80 -12.22 3.73 11.07
CA GLY A 80 -12.36 4.92 10.20
C GLY A 80 -12.09 4.66 8.72
N VAL A 81 -11.57 3.49 8.33
CA VAL A 81 -11.39 3.13 6.92
C VAL A 81 -12.73 2.78 6.29
N GLY A 82 -13.07 3.45 5.20
CA GLY A 82 -14.30 3.24 4.45
C GLY A 82 -14.35 1.89 3.72
N LYS A 83 -15.53 1.58 3.17
CA LYS A 83 -15.69 0.41 2.31
C LYS A 83 -14.92 0.61 1.01
N PHE A 84 -14.22 -0.43 0.57
CA PHE A 84 -13.54 -0.46 -0.72
C PHE A 84 -13.89 -1.74 -1.47
N LYS A 85 -14.27 -1.59 -2.76
CA LYS A 85 -14.54 -2.71 -3.65
C LYS A 85 -14.23 -2.29 -5.08
N SER A 86 -13.34 -3.00 -5.74
CA SER A 86 -12.99 -2.77 -7.13
C SER A 86 -13.99 -3.40 -8.10
N LYS A 87 -13.94 -2.96 -9.36
CA LYS A 87 -14.59 -3.64 -10.47
C LYS A 87 -13.88 -4.95 -10.79
N TYR A 88 -14.60 -5.91 -11.38
CA TYR A 88 -14.00 -7.16 -11.87
C TYR A 88 -13.10 -6.92 -13.07
N ASN A 89 -12.04 -7.71 -13.17
CA ASN A 89 -11.12 -7.74 -14.32
C ASN A 89 -10.45 -6.39 -14.62
N LYS A 90 -10.25 -5.58 -13.61
CA LYS A 90 -9.60 -4.28 -13.72
C LYS A 90 -8.48 -4.15 -12.71
N ASP A 91 -7.39 -3.55 -13.15
CA ASP A 91 -6.36 -3.05 -12.26
C ASP A 91 -6.98 -2.01 -11.34
N VAL A 92 -6.53 -1.98 -10.10
CA VAL A 92 -7.01 -1.04 -9.08
C VAL A 92 -5.88 -0.66 -8.15
N GLU A 93 -5.84 0.60 -7.79
CA GLU A 93 -4.90 1.17 -6.83
C GLU A 93 -5.64 1.63 -5.57
N TYR A 94 -4.95 1.55 -4.43
CA TYR A 94 -5.40 2.14 -3.18
C TYR A 94 -4.20 2.71 -2.42
N LYS A 95 -4.30 3.96 -2.00
CA LYS A 95 -3.31 4.64 -1.17
C LYS A 95 -3.63 4.41 0.30
N PHE A 96 -2.65 3.97 1.07
CA PHE A 96 -2.80 3.60 2.48
C PHE A 96 -2.35 4.73 3.41
N ASP A 97 -3.28 5.63 3.77
CA ASP A 97 -2.98 6.77 4.65
C ASP A 97 -3.21 6.47 6.14
N VAL A 98 -3.88 5.37 6.48
CA VAL A 98 -4.14 4.95 7.87
C VAL A 98 -3.31 3.70 8.18
N PRO A 99 -2.45 3.72 9.20
CA PRO A 99 -1.67 2.54 9.59
C PRO A 99 -2.56 1.42 10.14
N GLY A 100 -2.10 0.18 9.99
CA GLY A 100 -2.79 -1.00 10.48
C GLY A 100 -2.83 -2.15 9.46
N ILE A 101 -3.61 -3.18 9.76
CA ILE A 101 -3.74 -4.37 8.93
C ILE A 101 -5.05 -4.30 8.15
N TYR A 102 -4.95 -4.43 6.83
CA TYR A 102 -6.07 -4.47 5.90
C TYR A 102 -6.22 -5.88 5.35
N ALA A 103 -7.28 -6.58 5.74
CA ALA A 103 -7.65 -7.85 5.14
C ALA A 103 -8.63 -7.60 3.98
N TYR A 104 -8.39 -8.26 2.87
CA TYR A 104 -9.22 -8.18 1.67
C TYR A 104 -9.40 -9.56 1.03
N TRP A 105 -10.43 -9.72 0.26
CA TRP A 105 -10.74 -10.94 -0.48
C TRP A 105 -11.12 -10.64 -1.92
N CYS A 106 -11.15 -11.69 -2.73
CA CYS A 106 -11.81 -11.69 -4.01
C CYS A 106 -13.29 -12.09 -3.81
N THR A 107 -14.25 -11.24 -4.17
CA THR A 107 -15.67 -11.48 -3.90
C THR A 107 -16.19 -12.85 -4.35
N PRO A 108 -15.95 -13.31 -5.62
CA PRO A 108 -16.42 -14.61 -6.06
C PRO A 108 -15.66 -15.80 -5.45
N HIS A 109 -14.39 -15.60 -5.04
CA HIS A 109 -13.52 -16.68 -4.56
C HIS A 109 -13.24 -16.64 -3.05
N LYS A 110 -13.99 -15.81 -2.29
CA LYS A 110 -13.80 -15.69 -0.82
C LYS A 110 -13.98 -17.01 -0.08
N ASN A 111 -14.95 -17.84 -0.51
CA ASN A 111 -15.21 -19.15 0.08
C ASN A 111 -14.17 -20.21 -0.35
N MET A 112 -13.31 -19.88 -1.31
CA MET A 112 -12.22 -20.72 -1.80
C MET A 112 -10.88 -20.29 -1.18
N GLY A 113 -10.88 -19.33 -0.26
CA GLY A 113 -9.69 -18.86 0.44
C GLY A 113 -8.86 -17.81 -0.30
N MET A 114 -9.39 -17.19 -1.37
CA MET A 114 -8.71 -16.07 -2.03
C MET A 114 -8.78 -14.81 -1.15
N ILE A 115 -7.82 -14.71 -0.25
CA ILE A 115 -7.67 -13.63 0.73
C ILE A 115 -6.24 -13.10 0.70
N GLY A 116 -6.07 -11.80 0.97
CA GLY A 116 -4.77 -11.14 1.08
C GLY A 116 -4.75 -10.12 2.20
N PHE A 117 -3.56 -9.63 2.51
CA PHE A 117 -3.33 -8.66 3.58
C PHE A 117 -2.37 -7.57 3.12
N VAL A 118 -2.67 -6.33 3.50
CA VAL A 118 -1.71 -5.22 3.47
C VAL A 118 -1.46 -4.79 4.91
N VAL A 119 -0.19 -4.80 5.30
CA VAL A 119 0.28 -4.33 6.62
C VAL A 119 0.90 -2.96 6.42
N VAL A 120 0.28 -1.93 6.97
CA VAL A 120 0.68 -0.53 6.83
C VAL A 120 1.36 -0.07 8.11
N GLY A 121 2.65 0.24 8.03
CA GLY A 121 3.45 0.59 9.19
C GLY A 121 3.52 -0.53 10.23
N ASP A 122 3.69 -0.16 11.49
CA ASP A 122 3.86 -1.11 12.61
C ASP A 122 2.59 -1.31 13.45
N ASP A 123 1.48 -0.66 13.10
CA ASP A 123 0.23 -0.77 13.86
C ASP A 123 -0.46 -2.11 13.61
N LYS A 124 -0.63 -2.87 14.70
CA LYS A 124 -1.29 -4.19 14.73
C LYS A 124 -2.55 -4.16 15.61
N SER A 125 -3.14 -2.99 15.80
CA SER A 125 -4.26 -2.78 16.72
C SER A 125 -5.55 -3.50 16.31
N ASN A 126 -5.72 -3.87 15.02
CA ASN A 126 -6.88 -4.64 14.59
C ASN A 126 -6.72 -6.15 14.93
N PRO A 127 -7.32 -6.66 16.03
CA PRO A 127 -7.08 -8.02 16.49
C PRO A 127 -7.60 -9.09 15.53
N VAL A 128 -8.67 -8.81 14.81
CA VAL A 128 -9.26 -9.78 13.84
C VAL A 128 -8.30 -9.98 12.68
N SER A 129 -7.85 -8.89 12.06
CA SER A 129 -6.89 -8.98 10.95
C SER A 129 -5.54 -9.51 11.38
N TYR A 130 -5.08 -9.17 12.59
CA TYR A 130 -3.82 -9.68 13.12
C TYR A 130 -3.85 -11.20 13.32
N THR A 131 -4.93 -11.76 13.87
CA THR A 131 -5.09 -13.21 14.05
C THR A 131 -5.12 -13.93 12.71
N HIS A 132 -5.86 -13.43 11.73
CA HIS A 132 -5.92 -14.01 10.39
C HIS A 132 -4.56 -13.92 9.65
N LEU A 133 -3.88 -12.78 9.75
CA LEU A 133 -2.54 -12.61 9.20
C LEU A 133 -1.57 -13.64 9.77
N ARG A 134 -1.53 -13.80 11.09
CA ARG A 134 -0.67 -14.76 11.77
C ARG A 134 -0.94 -16.20 11.32
N ALA A 135 -2.21 -16.58 11.17
CA ALA A 135 -2.56 -17.90 10.65
C ALA A 135 -1.99 -18.15 9.25
N HIS A 136 -1.97 -17.14 8.38
CA HIS A 136 -1.41 -17.27 7.03
C HIS A 136 0.13 -17.23 7.00
N GLU A 137 0.78 -16.55 7.93
CA GLU A 137 2.24 -16.54 8.05
C GLU A 137 2.80 -17.90 8.51
N THR A 138 2.11 -18.58 9.43
CA THR A 138 2.58 -19.87 10.01
C THR A 138 2.42 -21.08 9.09
N TYR A 139 1.64 -20.97 8.00
CA TYR A 139 1.50 -22.07 7.02
C TYR A 139 2.63 -22.12 5.98
N LYS A 140 3.60 -21.20 6.01
CA LYS A 140 4.73 -21.15 5.06
C LYS A 140 6.03 -21.79 5.58
N ASP A 141 6.05 -22.22 6.85
CA ASP A 141 7.13 -22.95 7.47
C ASP A 141 6.78 -24.46 7.50
#